data_b6513f1e6af5aba2ab0177d19d2d1a3f
#
_entry.id   b6513f1e6af5aba2ab0177d19d2d1a3f
#
_cell.length_a   1.000
_cell.length_b   1.000
_cell.length_c   1.000
_cell.angle_alpha   90.00
_cell.angle_beta   90.00
_cell.angle_gamma   90.00
#
_symmetry.space_group_name_H-M   'P 1'
#
loop_
_entity.id
_entity.type
_entity.pdbx_description
1 polymer ?
#
loop_
_entity_poly.entity_id
_entity_poly.type
_entity_poly.pdbx_seq_one_letter_code
_entity_poly.pdbx_strand_id
1 'polypeptide(L)'
;SSLFNQITMSDNLAKDMLFATLDTTMRKIQTSTNQTIILSDTVGFISNLPTELIEAFKSTLEEIMDADLIIHVRDISVVDTEDQRRDVINIMEALGKELTKSNYIEVHNKIDLVSKELVNSYKKTESTKILMSAKTGEGLGRLKLLINEMINANKDYFVLKIPSSRLDLISWIYKNSVVISKRYNKTTLEIKMQITKINRNKLLSKI
;
A
#
# COMPACT_ATOMS: atom_id res chain seq x y z
N SER A 1 13.79 -0.92 1.95
CA SER A 1 14.02 -2.23 1.30
C SER A 1 14.00 -3.43 2.28
N SER A 2 14.49 -3.32 3.54
CA SER A 2 14.47 -4.46 4.48
C SER A 2 13.06 -4.99 4.76
N LEU A 3 12.08 -4.10 4.97
CA LEU A 3 10.68 -4.50 5.18
C LEU A 3 10.08 -5.13 3.92
N PHE A 4 10.36 -4.55 2.75
CA PHE A 4 9.95 -5.09 1.46
C PHE A 4 10.43 -6.53 1.28
N ASN A 5 11.72 -6.81 1.56
CA ASN A 5 12.28 -8.14 1.48
C ASN A 5 11.60 -9.12 2.44
N GLN A 6 11.33 -8.71 3.66
CA GLN A 6 10.62 -9.52 4.65
C GLN A 6 9.18 -9.86 4.24
N ILE A 7 8.47 -8.91 3.61
CA ILE A 7 7.10 -9.16 3.14
C ILE A 7 7.09 -10.06 1.92
N THR A 8 8.04 -9.84 0.97
CA THR A 8 8.09 -10.54 -0.32
C THR A 8 8.87 -11.85 -0.27
N MET A 9 9.54 -12.16 0.85
CA MET A 9 10.47 -13.29 1.00
C MET A 9 11.57 -13.27 -0.07
N SER A 10 12.06 -12.10 -0.44
CA SER A 10 13.09 -11.90 -1.46
C SER A 10 14.40 -11.43 -0.84
N ASP A 11 15.53 -11.84 -1.44
CA ASP A 11 16.89 -11.48 -1.00
C ASP A 11 17.43 -10.22 -1.72
N ASN A 12 16.61 -9.22 -1.96
CA ASN A 12 17.11 -7.97 -2.50
C ASN A 12 18.07 -7.32 -1.49
N LEU A 13 19.25 -6.90 -1.96
CA LEU A 13 20.29 -6.25 -1.14
C LEU A 13 19.74 -4.99 -0.47
N ALA A 14 19.32 -5.12 0.79
CA ALA A 14 19.05 -3.97 1.63
C ALA A 14 20.41 -3.40 2.08
N LYS A 15 20.83 -2.29 1.49
CA LYS A 15 22.01 -1.54 1.94
C LYS A 15 21.55 -0.43 2.87
N ASP A 16 22.22 -0.26 4.01
CA ASP A 16 22.09 0.93 4.88
C ASP A 16 22.75 2.16 4.20
N MET A 17 22.23 2.54 3.04
CA MET A 17 22.68 3.70 2.27
C MET A 17 21.49 4.59 1.97
N LEU A 18 21.66 5.90 2.06
CA LEU A 18 20.74 6.88 1.49
C LEU A 18 20.58 6.55 -0.01
N PHE A 19 19.34 6.52 -0.52
CA PHE A 19 19.00 6.12 -1.90
C PHE A 19 19.38 4.67 -2.27
N ALA A 20 19.19 3.73 -1.32
CA ALA A 20 19.42 2.30 -1.60
C ALA A 20 18.51 1.76 -2.73
N THR A 21 17.38 2.41 -2.99
CA THR A 21 16.44 2.12 -4.09
C THR A 21 16.33 3.36 -4.96
N LEU A 22 16.93 3.35 -6.16
CA LEU A 22 16.82 4.45 -7.13
C LEU A 22 15.68 4.20 -8.12
N ASP A 23 15.46 2.93 -8.47
CA ASP A 23 14.34 2.49 -9.32
C ASP A 23 13.29 1.78 -8.46
N THR A 24 12.03 2.10 -8.69
CA THR A 24 10.92 1.46 -7.98
C THR A 24 10.93 -0.05 -8.19
N THR A 25 10.97 -0.80 -7.11
CA THR A 25 10.92 -2.26 -7.16
C THR A 25 9.52 -2.75 -6.88
N MET A 26 8.87 -3.38 -7.85
CA MET A 26 7.53 -3.95 -7.71
C MET A 26 7.56 -5.46 -7.56
N ARG A 27 6.75 -6.01 -6.64
CA ARG A 27 6.56 -7.46 -6.47
C ARG A 27 5.09 -7.81 -6.28
N LYS A 28 4.67 -8.88 -6.93
CA LYS A 28 3.36 -9.51 -6.67
C LYS A 28 3.49 -10.42 -5.48
N ILE A 29 2.61 -10.25 -4.51
CA ILE A 29 2.50 -11.13 -3.34
C ILE A 29 1.06 -11.61 -3.18
N GLN A 30 0.90 -12.78 -2.55
CA GLN A 30 -0.40 -13.32 -2.20
C GLN A 30 -0.72 -12.97 -0.74
N THR A 31 -1.92 -12.45 -0.51
CA THR A 31 -2.43 -12.26 0.85
C THR A 31 -2.90 -13.57 1.46
N SER A 32 -3.17 -13.59 2.75
CA SER A 32 -3.76 -14.77 3.44
C SER A 32 -5.14 -15.15 2.90
N THR A 33 -5.83 -14.23 2.24
CA THR A 33 -7.13 -14.46 1.56
C THR A 33 -6.97 -14.82 0.08
N ASN A 34 -5.76 -15.21 -0.34
CA ASN A 34 -5.42 -15.63 -1.70
C ASN A 34 -5.64 -14.54 -2.77
N GLN A 35 -5.54 -13.27 -2.36
CA GLN A 35 -5.59 -12.13 -3.28
C GLN A 35 -4.18 -11.75 -3.70
N THR A 36 -4.01 -11.46 -4.99
CA THR A 36 -2.75 -10.90 -5.49
C THR A 36 -2.74 -9.40 -5.27
N ILE A 37 -1.75 -8.89 -4.56
CA ILE A 37 -1.46 -7.47 -4.44
C ILE A 37 -0.08 -7.16 -5.02
N ILE A 38 0.11 -5.92 -5.45
CA ILE A 38 1.42 -5.42 -5.89
C ILE A 38 1.97 -4.58 -4.74
N LEU A 39 3.14 -4.98 -4.25
CA LEU A 39 3.92 -4.19 -3.31
C LEU A 39 5.00 -3.45 -4.09
N SER A 40 5.08 -2.14 -3.90
CA SER A 40 6.11 -1.28 -4.49
C SER A 40 7.00 -0.73 -3.40
N ASP A 41 8.33 -0.86 -3.58
CA ASP A 41 9.34 -0.22 -2.73
C ASP A 41 9.81 1.04 -3.42
N THR A 42 9.58 2.18 -2.80
CA THR A 42 9.92 3.49 -3.34
C THR A 42 11.23 4.01 -2.75
N VAL A 43 11.80 5.03 -3.37
CA VAL A 43 12.93 5.76 -2.80
C VAL A 43 12.54 6.36 -1.47
N GLY A 44 13.43 6.22 -0.46
CA GLY A 44 13.21 6.83 0.86
C GLY A 44 13.16 8.36 0.77
N PHE A 45 12.16 8.96 1.40
CA PHE A 45 12.09 10.41 1.55
C PHE A 45 13.22 10.89 2.46
N ILE A 46 13.90 11.95 2.04
CA ILE A 46 14.93 12.62 2.82
C ILE A 46 14.41 14.00 3.18
N SER A 47 14.60 14.40 4.43
CA SER A 47 14.35 15.76 4.86
C SER A 47 15.14 16.74 3.99
N ASN A 48 14.52 17.83 3.54
CA ASN A 48 15.10 18.84 2.65
C ASN A 48 15.43 18.34 1.23
N LEU A 49 14.51 17.61 0.59
CA LEU A 49 14.63 17.29 -0.84
C LEU A 49 14.72 18.60 -1.65
N PRO A 50 15.82 18.82 -2.42
CA PRO A 50 15.90 19.93 -3.35
C PRO A 50 14.74 19.86 -4.36
N THR A 51 14.18 21.00 -4.70
CA THR A 51 13.04 21.12 -5.64
C THR A 51 13.35 20.46 -7.00
N GLU A 52 14.61 20.46 -7.41
CA GLU A 52 15.10 19.81 -8.64
C GLU A 52 14.94 18.28 -8.60
N LEU A 53 15.04 17.66 -7.42
CA LEU A 53 14.84 16.23 -7.26
C LEU A 53 13.34 15.85 -7.25
N ILE A 54 12.44 16.75 -6.91
CA ILE A 54 10.98 16.49 -6.97
C ILE A 54 10.54 16.17 -8.41
N GLU A 55 11.09 16.87 -9.41
CA GLU A 55 10.81 16.55 -10.82
C GLU A 55 11.38 15.19 -11.24
N ALA A 56 12.57 14.83 -10.77
CA ALA A 56 13.19 13.52 -11.04
C ALA A 56 12.39 12.35 -10.40
N PHE A 57 11.72 12.60 -9.27
CA PHE A 57 10.89 11.62 -8.58
C PHE A 57 9.41 11.62 -9.02
N LYS A 58 9.04 12.39 -10.01
CA LYS A 58 7.64 12.54 -10.43
C LYS A 58 6.97 11.21 -10.77
N SER A 59 7.66 10.31 -11.47
CA SER A 59 7.13 8.97 -11.78
C SER A 59 6.91 8.11 -10.53
N THR A 60 7.82 8.18 -9.57
CA THR A 60 7.70 7.50 -8.28
C THR A 60 6.54 8.07 -7.45
N LEU A 61 6.33 9.39 -7.51
CA LEU A 61 5.23 10.06 -6.84
C LEU A 61 3.88 9.73 -7.49
N GLU A 62 3.82 9.55 -8.81
CA GLU A 62 2.62 9.08 -9.52
C GLU A 62 2.19 7.68 -9.05
N GLU A 63 3.13 6.77 -8.78
CA GLU A 63 2.82 5.46 -8.22
C GLU A 63 2.17 5.55 -6.83
N ILE A 64 2.63 6.47 -5.99
CA ILE A 64 2.05 6.73 -4.67
C ILE A 64 0.62 7.25 -4.79
N MET A 65 0.37 8.12 -5.77
CA MET A 65 -0.97 8.63 -6.03
C MET A 65 -1.96 7.54 -6.43
N ASP A 66 -1.50 6.56 -7.20
CA ASP A 66 -2.31 5.43 -7.66
C ASP A 66 -2.44 4.29 -6.62
N ALA A 67 -1.67 4.32 -5.54
CA ALA A 67 -1.70 3.27 -4.52
C ALA A 67 -3.02 3.23 -3.76
N ASP A 68 -3.59 2.03 -3.59
CA ASP A 68 -4.79 1.79 -2.76
C ASP A 68 -4.48 1.90 -1.26
N LEU A 69 -3.24 1.60 -0.85
CA LEU A 69 -2.75 1.61 0.52
C LEU A 69 -1.31 2.10 0.57
N ILE A 70 -1.03 3.05 1.43
CA ILE A 70 0.30 3.58 1.71
C ILE A 70 0.81 3.01 3.04
N ILE A 71 2.02 2.49 3.02
CA ILE A 71 2.73 2.02 4.21
C ILE A 71 3.92 2.95 4.44
N HIS A 72 3.77 3.86 5.40
CA HIS A 72 4.84 4.79 5.78
C HIS A 72 5.75 4.13 6.81
N VAL A 73 6.96 3.78 6.40
CA VAL A 73 7.95 3.12 7.24
C VAL A 73 8.88 4.14 7.87
N ARG A 74 8.87 4.22 9.20
CA ARG A 74 9.68 5.16 9.99
C ARG A 74 10.74 4.41 10.76
N ASP A 75 11.94 4.94 10.80
CA ASP A 75 13.01 4.52 11.69
C ASP A 75 12.85 5.23 13.04
N ILE A 76 12.39 4.53 14.08
CA ILE A 76 12.20 5.13 15.40
C ILE A 76 13.46 5.13 16.27
N SER A 77 14.57 4.65 15.75
CA SER A 77 15.87 4.71 16.45
C SER A 77 16.59 6.05 16.27
N VAL A 78 16.13 6.89 15.34
CA VAL A 78 16.70 8.23 15.10
C VAL A 78 15.91 9.31 15.82
N VAL A 79 16.60 10.40 16.20
CA VAL A 79 16.02 11.49 17.00
C VAL A 79 14.95 12.28 16.22
N ASP A 80 15.20 12.54 14.93
CA ASP A 80 14.37 13.43 14.11
C ASP A 80 13.19 12.72 13.42
N THR A 81 12.78 11.56 13.93
CA THR A 81 11.74 10.72 13.28
C THR A 81 10.38 11.42 13.16
N GLU A 82 10.02 12.34 14.08
CA GLU A 82 8.76 13.08 13.99
C GLU A 82 8.81 14.22 12.96
N ASP A 83 9.95 14.84 12.77
CA ASP A 83 10.15 15.86 11.74
C ASP A 83 10.09 15.22 10.34
N GLN A 84 10.78 14.09 10.16
CA GLN A 84 10.70 13.29 8.93
C GLN A 84 9.26 12.84 8.62
N ARG A 85 8.49 12.48 9.65
CA ARG A 85 7.08 12.14 9.48
C ARG A 85 6.27 13.32 8.95
N ARG A 86 6.47 14.51 9.53
CA ARG A 86 5.76 15.73 9.09
C ARG A 86 6.09 16.08 7.66
N ASP A 87 7.36 15.98 7.26
CA ASP A 87 7.80 16.25 5.89
C ASP A 87 7.10 15.32 4.88
N VAL A 88 7.04 14.01 5.18
CA VAL A 88 6.34 13.04 4.33
C VAL A 88 4.85 13.38 4.18
N ILE A 89 4.17 13.71 5.29
CA ILE A 89 2.74 14.06 5.25
C ILE A 89 2.52 15.32 4.43
N ASN A 90 3.31 16.37 4.65
CA ASN A 90 3.22 17.64 3.91
C ASN A 90 3.40 17.42 2.39
N ILE A 91 4.34 16.55 2.00
CA ILE A 91 4.55 16.21 0.57
C ILE A 91 3.33 15.48 0.02
N MET A 92 2.76 14.51 0.75
CA MET A 92 1.56 13.79 0.31
C MET A 92 0.36 14.74 0.12
N GLU A 93 0.16 15.66 1.05
CA GLU A 93 -0.88 16.68 0.97
C GLU A 93 -0.65 17.64 -0.21
N ALA A 94 0.58 18.08 -0.42
CA ALA A 94 0.95 18.95 -1.55
C ALA A 94 0.72 18.27 -2.92
N LEU A 95 0.85 16.94 -2.98
CA LEU A 95 0.53 16.13 -4.15
C LEU A 95 -0.98 15.86 -4.30
N GLY A 96 -1.81 16.28 -3.34
CA GLY A 96 -3.25 16.03 -3.34
C GLY A 96 -3.63 14.61 -2.91
N LYS A 97 -2.73 13.85 -2.26
CA LYS A 97 -3.03 12.54 -1.68
C LYS A 97 -3.59 12.70 -0.28
N GLU A 98 -4.88 12.48 -0.12
CA GLU A 98 -5.51 12.47 1.19
C GLU A 98 -5.15 11.17 1.94
N LEU A 99 -4.46 11.30 3.07
CA LEU A 99 -4.13 10.20 3.96
C LEU A 99 -5.23 10.01 5.01
N THR A 100 -5.85 8.86 5.00
CA THR A 100 -6.95 8.50 5.90
C THR A 100 -6.63 7.21 6.66
N LYS A 101 -7.42 6.91 7.71
CA LYS A 101 -7.30 5.63 8.43
C LYS A 101 -7.60 4.40 7.56
N SER A 102 -8.17 4.59 6.37
CA SER A 102 -8.53 3.51 5.44
C SER A 102 -7.49 3.24 4.36
N ASN A 103 -6.53 4.15 4.14
CA ASN A 103 -5.52 4.02 3.09
C ASN A 103 -4.07 4.27 3.55
N TYR A 104 -3.84 4.39 4.87
CA TYR A 104 -2.53 4.73 5.42
C TYR A 104 -2.21 3.89 6.65
N ILE A 105 -1.04 3.25 6.66
CA ILE A 105 -0.45 2.54 7.80
C ILE A 105 0.87 3.20 8.16
N GLU A 106 1.07 3.53 9.42
CA GLU A 106 2.36 4.00 9.93
C GLU A 106 3.10 2.82 10.59
N VAL A 107 4.29 2.51 10.10
CA VAL A 107 5.15 1.44 10.61
C VAL A 107 6.33 2.05 11.35
N HIS A 108 6.40 1.82 12.64
CA HIS A 108 7.51 2.16 13.51
C HIS A 108 8.52 1.01 13.48
N ASN A 109 9.51 1.11 12.60
CA ASN A 109 10.50 0.08 12.36
C ASN A 109 11.73 0.26 13.27
N LYS A 110 12.55 -0.77 13.34
CA LYS A 110 13.78 -0.86 14.13
C LYS A 110 13.56 -0.82 15.65
N ILE A 111 12.45 -1.41 16.12
CA ILE A 111 12.19 -1.54 17.57
C ILE A 111 13.26 -2.34 18.31
N ASP A 112 14.06 -3.13 17.60
CA ASP A 112 15.22 -3.87 18.13
C ASP A 112 16.39 -2.95 18.54
N LEU A 113 16.39 -1.69 18.12
CA LEU A 113 17.44 -0.70 18.42
C LEU A 113 17.04 0.31 19.49
N VAL A 114 15.84 0.24 20.04
CA VAL A 114 15.32 1.18 21.04
C VAL A 114 14.96 0.51 22.36
N SER A 115 14.85 1.29 23.43
CA SER A 115 14.54 0.77 24.75
C SER A 115 13.09 0.27 24.83
N LYS A 116 12.83 -0.69 25.73
CA LYS A 116 11.47 -1.22 25.97
C LYS A 116 10.51 -0.15 26.46
N GLU A 117 11.00 0.85 27.20
CA GLU A 117 10.22 1.98 27.70
C GLU A 117 9.69 2.82 26.54
N LEU A 118 10.56 3.11 25.55
CA LEU A 118 10.18 3.84 24.34
C LEU A 118 9.17 3.04 23.50
N VAL A 119 9.40 1.73 23.30
CA VAL A 119 8.45 0.85 22.62
C VAL A 119 7.09 0.87 23.31
N ASN A 120 7.06 0.82 24.66
CA ASN A 120 5.81 0.84 25.41
C ASN A 120 5.08 2.19 25.35
N SER A 121 5.79 3.30 25.21
CA SER A 121 5.16 4.61 25.01
C SER A 121 4.41 4.68 23.69
N TYR A 122 4.95 4.09 22.63
CA TYR A 122 4.29 4.01 21.32
C TYR A 122 3.10 3.04 21.28
N LYS A 123 3.07 1.99 22.12
CA LYS A 123 1.96 1.01 22.17
C LYS A 123 0.62 1.63 22.60
N LYS A 124 0.64 2.76 23.29
CA LYS A 124 -0.56 3.45 23.79
C LYS A 124 -1.27 4.28 22.74
N THR A 125 -0.70 4.40 21.55
CA THR A 125 -1.20 5.24 20.47
C THR A 125 -1.85 4.40 19.35
N GLU A 126 -2.76 4.98 18.64
CA GLU A 126 -3.62 4.59 17.50
C GLU A 126 -3.49 3.17 16.87
N SER A 127 -4.65 2.63 16.44
CA SER A 127 -4.80 1.28 15.85
C SER A 127 -4.09 1.08 14.50
N THR A 128 -3.77 2.15 13.78
CA THR A 128 -3.10 2.11 12.47
C THR A 128 -1.58 2.20 12.56
N LYS A 129 -1.02 2.24 13.77
CA LYS A 129 0.42 2.24 14.02
C LYS A 129 0.91 0.83 14.34
N ILE A 130 1.90 0.38 13.62
CA ILE A 130 2.52 -0.95 13.80
C ILE A 130 3.95 -0.77 14.28
N LEU A 131 4.25 -1.31 15.45
CA LEU A 131 5.61 -1.44 15.98
C LEU A 131 6.23 -2.73 15.45
N MET A 132 7.40 -2.65 14.82
CA MET A 132 8.05 -3.83 14.25
C MET A 132 9.57 -3.68 14.13
N SER A 133 10.22 -4.81 13.90
CA SER A 133 11.60 -4.88 13.42
C SER A 133 11.64 -5.67 12.11
N ALA A 134 12.00 -5.02 11.03
CA ALA A 134 12.23 -5.71 9.75
C ALA A 134 13.45 -6.65 9.82
N LYS A 135 14.36 -6.47 10.78
CA LYS A 135 15.53 -7.34 10.99
C LYS A 135 15.15 -8.64 11.68
N THR A 136 14.35 -8.58 12.75
CA THR A 136 13.99 -9.78 13.56
C THR A 136 12.68 -10.42 13.11
N GLY A 137 11.85 -9.72 12.32
CA GLY A 137 10.50 -10.15 11.94
C GLY A 137 9.44 -9.88 13.01
N GLU A 138 9.80 -9.30 14.16
CA GLU A 138 8.82 -8.93 15.19
C GLU A 138 7.82 -7.92 14.64
N GLY A 139 6.50 -8.14 14.87
CA GLY A 139 5.43 -7.27 14.38
C GLY A 139 5.00 -7.54 12.93
N LEU A 140 5.75 -8.31 12.13
CA LEU A 140 5.43 -8.57 10.71
C LEU A 140 4.06 -9.23 10.53
N GLY A 141 3.72 -10.21 11.37
CA GLY A 141 2.42 -10.89 11.31
C GLY A 141 1.24 -9.90 11.50
N ARG A 142 1.35 -8.97 12.44
CA ARG A 142 0.34 -7.93 12.68
C ARG A 142 0.22 -6.98 11.49
N LEU A 143 1.34 -6.58 10.88
CA LEU A 143 1.34 -5.75 9.67
C LEU A 143 0.62 -6.45 8.52
N LYS A 144 0.93 -7.72 8.25
CA LYS A 144 0.26 -8.51 7.19
C LYS A 144 -1.25 -8.65 7.42
N LEU A 145 -1.69 -8.84 8.67
CA LEU A 145 -3.11 -8.87 9.02
C LEU A 145 -3.77 -7.52 8.75
N LEU A 146 -3.18 -6.41 9.21
CA LEU A 146 -3.73 -5.07 9.00
C LEU A 146 -3.80 -4.69 7.51
N ILE A 147 -2.77 -5.00 6.73
CA ILE A 147 -2.80 -4.82 5.26
C ILE A 147 -4.00 -5.57 4.66
N ASN A 148 -4.20 -6.83 5.03
CA ASN A 148 -5.29 -7.64 4.52
C ASN A 148 -6.67 -7.10 4.92
N GLU A 149 -6.82 -6.65 6.17
CA GLU A 149 -8.05 -6.01 6.66
C GLU A 149 -8.36 -4.73 5.89
N MET A 150 -7.39 -3.84 5.72
CA MET A 150 -7.59 -2.55 5.05
C MET A 150 -7.88 -2.72 3.56
N ILE A 151 -7.18 -3.62 2.86
CA ILE A 151 -7.47 -3.92 1.44
C ILE A 151 -8.88 -4.48 1.28
N ASN A 152 -9.34 -5.32 2.20
CA ASN A 152 -10.69 -5.88 2.14
C ASN A 152 -11.77 -4.87 2.55
N ALA A 153 -11.50 -4.01 3.54
CA ALA A 153 -12.42 -2.95 3.95
C ALA A 153 -12.66 -1.91 2.86
N ASN A 154 -11.67 -1.68 1.98
CA ASN A 154 -11.77 -0.73 0.87
C ASN A 154 -12.51 -1.29 -0.36
N LYS A 155 -13.07 -2.51 -0.28
CA LYS A 155 -13.86 -3.11 -1.35
C LYS A 155 -15.34 -2.95 -1.12
N ASP A 156 -16.00 -2.30 -2.07
CA ASP A 156 -17.45 -2.20 -2.10
C ASP A 156 -18.07 -3.41 -2.83
N TYR A 157 -19.26 -3.82 -2.40
CA TYR A 157 -20.11 -4.70 -3.19
C TYR A 157 -20.65 -3.91 -4.38
N PHE A 158 -20.38 -4.38 -5.57
CA PHE A 158 -20.83 -3.75 -6.80
C PHE A 158 -21.54 -4.77 -7.70
N VAL A 159 -22.67 -4.36 -8.24
CA VAL A 159 -23.42 -5.17 -9.22
C VAL A 159 -23.37 -4.44 -10.55
N LEU A 160 -22.81 -5.11 -11.54
CA LEU A 160 -22.69 -4.60 -12.90
C LEU A 160 -23.56 -5.41 -13.84
N LYS A 161 -24.34 -4.72 -14.69
CA LYS A 161 -25.04 -5.32 -15.82
C LYS A 161 -24.42 -4.83 -17.12
N ILE A 162 -23.89 -5.75 -17.89
CA ILE A 162 -23.31 -5.46 -19.21
C ILE A 162 -24.04 -6.24 -20.30
N PRO A 163 -24.12 -5.71 -21.53
CA PRO A 163 -24.59 -6.46 -22.67
C PRO A 163 -23.73 -7.70 -22.91
N SER A 164 -24.33 -8.80 -23.39
CA SER A 164 -23.57 -10.04 -23.67
C SER A 164 -22.51 -9.85 -24.77
N SER A 165 -22.55 -8.74 -25.53
CA SER A 165 -21.51 -8.37 -26.48
C SER A 165 -20.23 -7.82 -25.85
N ARG A 166 -20.27 -7.38 -24.58
CA ARG A 166 -19.14 -6.77 -23.86
C ARG A 166 -18.38 -7.79 -22.98
N LEU A 167 -18.19 -8.99 -23.51
CA LEU A 167 -17.40 -10.05 -22.85
C LEU A 167 -15.90 -9.68 -22.73
N ASP A 168 -15.43 -8.71 -23.51
CA ASP A 168 -14.10 -8.10 -23.41
C ASP A 168 -13.77 -7.60 -22.01
N LEU A 169 -14.77 -7.10 -21.29
CA LEU A 169 -14.61 -6.58 -19.92
C LEU A 169 -14.44 -7.69 -18.86
N ILE A 170 -14.87 -8.91 -19.17
CA ILE A 170 -14.85 -10.01 -18.18
C ILE A 170 -13.43 -10.29 -17.70
N SER A 171 -12.47 -10.40 -18.59
CA SER A 171 -11.05 -10.66 -18.26
C SER A 171 -10.50 -9.57 -17.34
N TRP A 172 -10.85 -8.31 -17.62
CA TRP A 172 -10.45 -7.18 -16.79
C TRP A 172 -11.10 -7.26 -15.39
N ILE A 173 -12.40 -7.57 -15.32
CA ILE A 173 -13.15 -7.72 -14.06
C ILE A 173 -12.52 -8.80 -13.19
N TYR A 174 -12.25 -9.99 -13.74
CA TYR A 174 -11.60 -11.06 -12.97
C TYR A 174 -10.20 -10.72 -12.48
N LYS A 175 -9.47 -9.89 -13.23
CA LYS A 175 -8.13 -9.44 -12.84
C LYS A 175 -8.14 -8.38 -11.73
N ASN A 176 -9.18 -7.53 -11.69
CA ASN A 176 -9.20 -6.31 -10.87
C ASN A 176 -10.30 -6.29 -9.81
N SER A 177 -11.05 -7.39 -9.65
CA SER A 177 -12.11 -7.53 -8.64
C SER A 177 -12.24 -8.98 -8.19
N VAL A 178 -12.97 -9.19 -7.09
CA VAL A 178 -13.37 -10.53 -6.63
C VAL A 178 -14.79 -10.79 -7.10
N VAL A 179 -14.96 -11.62 -8.11
CA VAL A 179 -16.28 -12.00 -8.62
C VAL A 179 -16.96 -12.96 -7.65
N ILE A 180 -18.12 -12.56 -7.12
CA ILE A 180 -18.92 -13.35 -6.18
C ILE A 180 -19.89 -14.25 -6.91
N SER A 181 -20.62 -13.70 -7.87
CA SER A 181 -21.56 -14.47 -8.70
C SER A 181 -21.75 -13.81 -10.06
N LYS A 182 -22.14 -14.62 -11.04
CA LYS A 182 -22.55 -14.17 -12.37
C LYS A 182 -23.85 -14.84 -12.77
N ARG A 183 -24.73 -14.06 -13.42
CA ARG A 183 -25.99 -14.55 -13.94
C ARG A 183 -26.16 -14.08 -15.39
N TYR A 184 -26.32 -15.01 -16.28
CA TYR A 184 -26.60 -14.74 -17.68
C TYR A 184 -28.10 -14.62 -17.90
N ASN A 185 -28.53 -13.54 -18.54
CA ASN A 185 -29.84 -13.40 -19.17
C ASN A 185 -29.65 -13.42 -20.69
N LYS A 186 -30.74 -13.50 -21.47
CA LYS A 186 -30.67 -13.62 -22.92
C LYS A 186 -29.80 -12.57 -23.61
N THR A 187 -29.75 -11.35 -23.08
CA THR A 187 -29.07 -10.20 -23.69
C THR A 187 -28.06 -9.53 -22.79
N THR A 188 -28.02 -9.90 -21.51
CA THR A 188 -27.16 -9.24 -20.51
C THR A 188 -26.50 -10.23 -19.58
N LEU A 189 -25.34 -9.84 -19.08
CA LEU A 189 -24.62 -10.51 -18.02
C LEU A 189 -24.62 -9.63 -16.78
N GLU A 190 -25.19 -10.11 -15.69
CA GLU A 190 -25.13 -9.52 -14.37
C GLU A 190 -23.99 -10.14 -13.59
N ILE A 191 -23.07 -9.30 -13.08
CA ILE A 191 -21.92 -9.71 -12.28
C ILE A 191 -21.98 -9.03 -10.95
N LYS A 192 -21.98 -9.81 -9.86
CA LYS A 192 -21.79 -9.31 -8.50
C LYS A 192 -20.33 -9.48 -8.12
N MET A 193 -19.72 -8.41 -7.65
CA MET A 193 -18.29 -8.42 -7.33
C MET A 193 -17.96 -7.55 -6.11
N GLN A 194 -16.84 -7.82 -5.48
CA GLN A 194 -16.16 -6.89 -4.57
C GLN A 194 -15.04 -6.20 -5.34
N ILE A 195 -15.03 -4.87 -5.34
CA ILE A 195 -14.12 -4.06 -6.12
C ILE A 195 -13.72 -2.82 -5.34
N THR A 196 -12.47 -2.37 -5.45
CA THR A 196 -12.03 -1.10 -4.86
C THR A 196 -12.69 0.07 -5.58
N LYS A 197 -12.85 1.21 -4.89
CA LYS A 197 -13.42 2.44 -5.50
C LYS A 197 -12.64 2.86 -6.74
N ILE A 198 -11.31 2.76 -6.72
CA ILE A 198 -10.43 3.10 -7.84
C ILE A 198 -10.74 2.20 -9.04
N ASN A 199 -10.74 0.89 -8.83
CA ASN A 199 -11.01 -0.06 -9.92
C ASN A 199 -12.46 0.03 -10.42
N ARG A 200 -13.42 0.35 -9.54
CA ARG A 200 -14.80 0.61 -9.96
C ARG A 200 -14.88 1.80 -10.92
N ASN A 201 -14.20 2.90 -10.61
CA ASN A 201 -14.18 4.08 -11.49
C ASN A 201 -13.48 3.75 -12.82
N LYS A 202 -12.36 3.03 -12.79
CA LYS A 202 -11.68 2.53 -14.01
C LYS A 202 -12.56 1.59 -14.83
N LEU A 203 -13.41 0.78 -14.19
CA LEU A 203 -14.37 -0.09 -14.87
C LEU A 203 -15.48 0.71 -15.53
N LEU A 204 -16.05 1.67 -14.81
CA LEU A 204 -17.12 2.52 -15.31
C LEU A 204 -16.69 3.38 -16.51
N SER A 205 -15.42 3.80 -16.58
CA SER A 205 -14.88 4.55 -17.73
C SER A 205 -14.66 3.68 -18.98
N LYS A 206 -14.76 2.35 -18.88
CA LYS A 206 -14.62 1.39 -20.00
C LYS A 206 -15.97 0.93 -20.58
N ILE A 207 -17.07 1.24 -19.92
CA ILE A 207 -18.44 0.89 -20.32
C ILE A 207 -19.01 1.98 -21.20
#